data_526495b57812deb61340b7b8d53e77f4
#
_entry.id   526495b57812deb61340b7b8d53e77f4
#
_cell.length_a   1.000
_cell.length_b   1.000
_cell.length_c   1.000
_cell.angle_alpha   90.00
_cell.angle_beta   90.00
_cell.angle_gamma   90.00
#
_symmetry.space_group_name_H-M   'P 1'
#
loop_
_entity.id
_entity.type
_entity.pdbx_description
1 polymer ?
#
loop_
_entity_poly.entity_id
_entity_poly.type
_entity_poly.pdbx_seq_one_letter_code
_entity_poly.pdbx_strand_id
1 'polypeptide(L)'
;MLKNLLNTEVVQVVEQVKDWREAVAISFRPLIENGSIEPRYVDAIYHSHDTIGPYYVVGPGIAMPHARPEEGANKLSLALTLIPSGVNFDADENDPVKLLIVLAATDSTSHI
;
A
#
# COMPACT_ATOMS: atom_id res chain seq x y z
N MET A 1 -7.85 -15.06 -9.54
CA MET A 1 -8.13 -13.92 -8.69
C MET A 1 -6.92 -13.05 -8.52
N LEU A 2 -6.11 -13.31 -7.49
CA LEU A 2 -4.93 -12.48 -7.27
C LEU A 2 -4.04 -12.44 -8.50
N LYS A 3 -3.81 -13.56 -9.15
CA LYS A 3 -2.94 -13.57 -10.31
C LYS A 3 -3.46 -12.72 -11.45
N ASN A 4 -4.76 -12.46 -11.48
CA ASN A 4 -5.34 -11.59 -12.50
C ASN A 4 -5.14 -10.11 -12.19
N LEU A 5 -4.78 -9.78 -10.94
CA LEU A 5 -4.53 -8.42 -10.52
C LEU A 5 -3.07 -8.02 -10.65
N LEU A 6 -2.18 -9.00 -10.75
CA LEU A 6 -0.74 -8.76 -10.81
C LEU A 6 -0.25 -8.80 -12.25
N ASN A 7 0.40 -7.72 -12.66
CA ASN A 7 1.09 -7.65 -13.94
C ASN A 7 2.25 -6.71 -13.78
N THR A 8 3.08 -6.58 -14.80
CA THR A 8 4.30 -5.78 -14.71
C THR A 8 4.04 -4.30 -14.47
N GLU A 9 2.84 -3.81 -14.76
CA GLU A 9 2.50 -2.41 -14.57
C GLU A 9 2.27 -2.04 -13.11
N VAL A 10 1.99 -3.05 -12.27
CA VAL A 10 1.72 -2.81 -10.86
C VAL A 10 2.81 -3.38 -9.95
N VAL A 11 3.93 -3.77 -10.51
CA VAL A 11 5.08 -4.25 -9.75
C VAL A 11 6.23 -3.26 -9.96
N GLN A 12 6.76 -2.72 -8.88
CA GLN A 12 7.83 -1.73 -8.92
C GLN A 12 8.98 -2.14 -8.00
N VAL A 13 10.19 -1.75 -8.41
CA VAL A 13 11.36 -1.83 -7.54
C VAL A 13 11.88 -0.40 -7.40
N VAL A 14 11.96 0.09 -6.17
CA VAL A 14 12.39 1.45 -5.87
C VAL A 14 13.61 1.34 -4.96
N GLU A 15 14.74 1.91 -5.38
CA GLU A 15 16.00 1.75 -4.65
C GLU A 15 15.89 2.24 -3.22
N GLN A 16 15.35 3.45 -3.04
CA GLN A 16 15.15 4.00 -1.71
C GLN A 16 14.10 5.09 -1.75
N VAL A 17 13.53 5.37 -0.59
CA VAL A 17 12.54 6.42 -0.42
C VAL A 17 12.94 7.27 0.79
N LYS A 18 12.38 8.47 0.85
CA LYS A 18 12.68 9.42 1.92
C LYS A 18 12.07 8.95 3.26
N ASP A 19 10.83 8.49 3.22
CA ASP A 19 10.11 8.07 4.42
C ASP A 19 8.93 7.18 4.01
N TRP A 20 8.16 6.75 5.02
CA TRP A 20 7.04 5.84 4.77
C TRP A 20 5.93 6.49 3.95
N ARG A 21 5.75 7.81 4.08
CA ARG A 21 4.73 8.50 3.28
C ARG A 21 5.05 8.42 1.80
N GLU A 22 6.31 8.64 1.45
CA GLU A 22 6.73 8.53 0.07
C GLU A 22 6.60 7.09 -0.42
N ALA A 23 6.92 6.11 0.41
CA ALA A 23 6.79 4.71 0.05
C ALA A 23 5.34 4.36 -0.29
N VAL A 24 4.40 4.82 0.53
CA VAL A 24 2.98 4.58 0.29
C VAL A 24 2.53 5.28 -0.99
N ALA A 25 2.92 6.54 -1.18
CA ALA A 25 2.53 7.31 -2.36
C ALA A 25 3.02 6.64 -3.64
N ILE A 26 4.28 6.23 -3.67
CA ILE A 26 4.85 5.58 -4.85
C ILE A 26 4.14 4.25 -5.12
N SER A 27 3.84 3.52 -4.06
CA SER A 27 3.23 2.19 -4.18
C SER A 27 1.81 2.27 -4.75
N PHE A 28 1.06 3.31 -4.42
CA PHE A 28 -0.31 3.46 -4.93
C PHE A 28 -0.38 4.20 -6.27
N ARG A 29 0.73 4.81 -6.71
CA ARG A 29 0.70 5.60 -7.95
C ARG A 29 0.12 4.85 -9.15
N PRO A 30 0.52 3.59 -9.41
CA PRO A 30 -0.07 2.87 -10.56
C PRO A 30 -1.59 2.73 -10.46
N LEU A 31 -2.10 2.58 -9.24
CA LEU A 31 -3.54 2.40 -9.05
C LEU A 31 -4.30 3.71 -9.19
N ILE A 32 -3.67 4.83 -8.85
CA ILE A 32 -4.26 6.14 -9.10
C ILE A 32 -4.28 6.40 -10.60
N GLU A 33 -3.19 6.12 -11.28
CA GLU A 33 -3.06 6.39 -12.72
C GLU A 33 -4.03 5.59 -13.56
N ASN A 34 -4.32 4.35 -13.14
CA ASN A 34 -5.25 3.52 -13.90
C ASN A 34 -6.70 3.65 -13.41
N GLY A 35 -6.96 4.53 -12.46
CA GLY A 35 -8.32 4.80 -11.99
C GLY A 35 -8.85 3.81 -10.96
N SER A 36 -8.01 2.91 -10.46
CA SER A 36 -8.45 1.91 -9.47
C SER A 36 -8.79 2.53 -8.13
N ILE A 37 -8.09 3.61 -7.76
CA ILE A 37 -8.38 4.33 -6.52
C ILE A 37 -8.36 5.83 -6.79
N GLU A 38 -9.02 6.57 -5.88
CA GLU A 38 -8.93 8.02 -5.84
C GLU A 38 -7.72 8.44 -5.02
N PRO A 39 -7.15 9.63 -5.28
CA PRO A 39 -6.03 10.10 -4.45
C PRO A 39 -6.36 10.17 -2.96
N ARG A 40 -7.60 10.44 -2.58
CA ARG A 40 -8.02 10.51 -1.18
C ARG A 40 -7.87 9.19 -0.44
N TYR A 41 -7.75 8.08 -1.17
CA TYR A 41 -7.52 6.78 -0.57
C TYR A 41 -6.16 6.76 0.16
N VAL A 42 -5.15 7.35 -0.47
CA VAL A 42 -3.82 7.47 0.13
C VAL A 42 -3.85 8.38 1.36
N ASP A 43 -4.59 9.48 1.27
CA ASP A 43 -4.73 10.40 2.41
C ASP A 43 -5.37 9.70 3.61
N ALA A 44 -6.31 8.80 3.37
CA ALA A 44 -6.93 8.02 4.43
C ALA A 44 -5.93 7.13 5.15
N ILE A 45 -5.00 6.53 4.40
CA ILE A 45 -3.95 5.71 4.98
C ILE A 45 -3.01 6.56 5.83
N TYR A 46 -2.61 7.73 5.34
CA TYR A 46 -1.78 8.65 6.11
C TYR A 46 -2.45 9.02 7.43
N HIS A 47 -3.73 9.36 7.37
CA HIS A 47 -4.47 9.76 8.56
C HIS A 47 -4.53 8.63 9.58
N SER A 48 -4.82 7.41 9.13
CA SER A 48 -4.90 6.26 10.02
C SER A 48 -3.56 5.95 10.66
N HIS A 49 -2.48 6.02 9.90
CA HIS A 49 -1.14 5.79 10.45
C HIS A 49 -0.83 6.84 11.54
N ASP A 50 -1.16 8.10 11.26
CA ASP A 50 -0.86 9.17 12.21
C ASP A 50 -1.70 9.07 13.49
N THR A 51 -2.88 8.47 13.41
CA THR A 51 -3.80 8.43 14.57
C THR A 51 -3.71 7.13 15.35
N ILE A 52 -3.53 5.99 14.68
CA ILE A 52 -3.53 4.69 15.35
C ILE A 52 -2.26 3.88 15.10
N GLY A 53 -1.31 4.42 14.35
CA GLY A 53 -0.05 3.75 14.09
C GLY A 53 -0.05 2.87 12.85
N PRO A 54 1.05 2.14 12.62
CA PRO A 54 1.23 1.36 11.39
C PRO A 54 0.46 0.03 11.43
N TYR A 55 -0.84 0.10 11.53
CA TYR A 55 -1.71 -1.08 11.66
C TYR A 55 -1.55 -2.08 10.50
N TYR A 56 -1.08 -1.61 9.36
CA TYR A 56 -0.97 -2.44 8.16
C TYR A 56 0.40 -3.11 8.00
N VAL A 57 1.31 -2.92 8.93
CA VAL A 57 2.58 -3.67 8.93
C VAL A 57 2.28 -5.01 9.57
N VAL A 58 2.27 -6.06 8.75
CA VAL A 58 1.72 -7.35 9.14
C VAL A 58 2.77 -8.36 9.60
N GLY A 59 4.05 -8.04 9.42
CA GLY A 59 5.14 -8.91 9.83
C GLY A 59 6.46 -8.26 9.54
N PRO A 60 7.57 -8.92 9.90
CA PRO A 60 8.90 -8.34 9.67
C PRO A 60 9.12 -8.03 8.20
N GLY A 61 9.35 -6.76 7.90
CA GLY A 61 9.69 -6.32 6.55
C GLY A 61 8.53 -6.21 5.57
N ILE A 62 7.28 -6.47 5.99
CA ILE A 62 6.15 -6.52 5.07
C ILE A 62 5.01 -5.62 5.55
N ALA A 63 4.52 -4.77 4.65
CA ALA A 63 3.37 -3.92 4.90
C ALA A 63 2.31 -4.14 3.84
N MET A 64 1.03 -4.07 4.24
CA MET A 64 -0.11 -4.17 3.33
C MET A 64 -1.02 -2.95 3.51
N PRO A 65 -0.56 -1.77 3.06
CA PRO A 65 -1.37 -0.55 3.21
C PRO A 65 -2.71 -0.69 2.54
N HIS A 66 -3.76 -0.35 3.29
CA HIS A 66 -5.12 -0.38 2.77
C HIS A 66 -6.00 0.53 3.62
N ALA A 67 -7.12 0.94 3.05
CA ALA A 67 -8.11 1.73 3.74
C ALA A 67 -9.48 1.12 3.46
N ARG A 68 -10.53 1.76 3.96
CA ARG A 68 -11.88 1.25 3.74
C ARG A 68 -12.33 1.51 2.31
N PRO A 69 -13.23 0.68 1.75
CA PRO A 69 -13.70 0.88 0.38
C PRO A 69 -14.25 2.28 0.12
N GLU A 70 -14.99 2.83 1.08
CA GLU A 70 -15.61 4.15 0.92
C GLU A 70 -14.59 5.29 0.94
N GLU A 71 -13.35 5.00 1.31
CA GLU A 71 -12.28 6.02 1.32
C GLU A 71 -11.72 6.31 -0.06
N GLY A 72 -12.23 5.65 -1.08
CA GLY A 72 -11.83 5.97 -2.44
C GLY A 72 -11.44 4.80 -3.32
N ALA A 73 -11.85 3.59 -2.99
CA ALA A 73 -11.60 2.44 -3.85
C ALA A 73 -12.65 2.38 -4.95
N ASN A 74 -12.21 2.36 -6.20
CA ASN A 74 -13.11 2.29 -7.35
C ASN A 74 -13.27 0.87 -7.86
N LYS A 75 -12.25 0.04 -7.69
CA LYS A 75 -12.31 -1.37 -8.07
C LYS A 75 -11.27 -2.17 -7.30
N LEU A 76 -11.47 -3.46 -7.23
CA LEU A 76 -10.53 -4.37 -6.60
C LEU A 76 -9.19 -4.28 -7.35
N SER A 77 -8.13 -4.01 -6.60
CA SER A 77 -6.82 -3.81 -7.22
C SER A 77 -5.71 -4.13 -6.22
N LEU A 78 -4.52 -4.38 -6.77
CA LEU A 78 -3.37 -4.76 -5.97
C LEU A 78 -2.11 -4.32 -6.70
N ALA A 79 -1.11 -3.88 -5.93
CA ALA A 79 0.19 -3.51 -6.48
C ALA A 79 1.28 -3.90 -5.49
N LEU A 80 2.46 -4.17 -6.00
CA LEU A 80 3.61 -4.56 -5.19
C LEU A 80 4.75 -3.56 -5.38
N THR A 81 5.42 -3.23 -4.29
CA THR A 81 6.62 -2.39 -4.35
C THR A 81 7.71 -3.01 -3.50
N LEU A 82 8.87 -3.23 -4.10
CA LEU A 82 10.06 -3.69 -3.40
C LEU A 82 10.99 -2.51 -3.18
N ILE A 83 11.44 -2.36 -1.94
CA ILE A 83 12.39 -1.29 -1.57
C ILE A 83 13.56 -1.97 -0.88
N PRO A 84 14.60 -2.38 -1.64
CA PRO A 84 15.69 -3.18 -1.07
C PRO A 84 16.40 -2.53 0.10
N SER A 85 16.53 -1.20 0.13
CA SER A 85 17.17 -0.52 1.24
C SER A 85 16.29 -0.45 2.49
N GLY A 86 14.99 -0.73 2.34
CA GLY A 86 14.06 -0.70 3.46
C GLY A 86 13.61 0.69 3.84
N VAL A 87 12.52 0.78 4.58
CA VAL A 87 12.01 2.06 5.07
C VAL A 87 11.32 1.84 6.42
N ASN A 88 11.49 2.81 7.30
CA ASN A 88 10.88 2.79 8.63
C ASN A 88 9.40 3.18 8.55
N PHE A 89 8.57 2.37 9.19
CA PHE A 89 7.12 2.60 9.24
C PHE A 89 6.62 2.79 10.67
N ASP A 90 7.52 3.12 11.60
CA ASP A 90 7.20 3.23 13.03
C ASP A 90 6.72 1.89 13.59
N ALA A 91 7.27 0.80 13.08
CA ALA A 91 6.77 -0.55 13.36
C ALA A 91 7.71 -1.38 14.22
N ASP A 92 8.60 -0.72 14.96
CA ASP A 92 9.50 -1.34 15.91
C ASP A 92 10.28 -2.53 15.30
N GLU A 93 10.12 -3.72 15.86
CA GLU A 93 10.89 -4.87 15.39
C GLU A 93 10.50 -5.34 13.99
N ASN A 94 9.38 -4.87 13.46
CA ASN A 94 8.99 -5.21 12.08
C ASN A 94 9.67 -4.32 11.04
N ASP A 95 10.27 -3.21 11.47
CA ASP A 95 11.07 -2.36 10.58
C ASP A 95 12.43 -2.98 10.33
N PRO A 96 13.08 -2.69 9.22
CA PRO A 96 12.57 -1.87 8.11
C PRO A 96 11.66 -2.69 7.17
N VAL A 97 10.72 -2.00 6.56
CA VAL A 97 9.82 -2.62 5.58
C VAL A 97 10.49 -2.58 4.21
N LYS A 98 10.48 -3.71 3.51
CA LYS A 98 11.10 -3.83 2.18
C LYS A 98 10.10 -4.24 1.11
N LEU A 99 8.93 -4.73 1.51
CA LEU A 99 7.89 -5.13 0.58
C LEU A 99 6.57 -4.48 0.99
N LEU A 100 5.98 -3.73 0.06
CA LEU A 100 4.65 -3.19 0.25
C LEU A 100 3.71 -3.88 -0.72
N ILE A 101 2.63 -4.44 -0.19
CA ILE A 101 1.55 -5.03 -0.98
C ILE A 101 0.35 -4.12 -0.74
N VAL A 102 0.06 -3.23 -1.69
CA VAL A 102 -1.02 -2.28 -1.52
C VAL A 102 -2.29 -2.85 -2.13
N LEU A 103 -3.39 -2.65 -1.43
CA LEU A 103 -4.65 -3.31 -1.75
C LEU A 103 -5.79 -2.31 -1.70
N ALA A 104 -6.70 -2.41 -2.65
CA ALA A 104 -7.96 -1.68 -2.62
C ALA A 104 -9.08 -2.63 -3.01
N ALA A 105 -10.22 -2.49 -2.33
CA ALA A 105 -11.40 -3.31 -2.62
C ALA A 105 -12.63 -2.42 -2.53
N THR A 106 -13.65 -2.75 -3.32
CA THR A 106 -14.86 -1.94 -3.40
C THR A 106 -15.84 -2.23 -2.27
N ASP A 107 -15.69 -3.38 -1.62
CA ASP A 107 -16.49 -3.70 -0.42
C ASP A 107 -15.70 -4.70 0.42
N SER A 108 -16.18 -4.91 1.66
CA SER A 108 -15.44 -5.73 2.62
C SER A 108 -15.37 -7.20 2.23
N THR A 109 -16.24 -7.68 1.37
CA THR A 109 -16.22 -9.08 0.95
C THR A 109 -15.24 -9.34 -0.18
N SER A 110 -14.80 -8.30 -0.87
CA SER A 110 -13.86 -8.42 -1.98
C SER A 110 -12.44 -8.75 -1.55
N HIS A 111 -12.16 -8.66 -0.27
CA HIS A 111 -10.81 -8.91 0.25
C HIS A 111 -10.39 -10.37 0.18
N ILE A 112 -11.32 -11.25 0.07
CA ILE A 112 -11.05 -12.69 0.15
C ILE A 112 -10.57 -13.31 -1.18
#